data_3a747d59784515693cdba96e02cee65b
#
_entry.id   3a747d59784515693cdba96e02cee65b
#
_cell.length_a   1.000
_cell.length_b   1.000
_cell.length_c   1.000
_cell.angle_alpha   90.00
_cell.angle_beta   90.00
_cell.angle_gamma   90.00
#
_symmetry.space_group_name_H-M   'P 1'
#
loop_
_entity.id
_entity.type
_entity.pdbx_description
1 polymer ?
#
loop_
_entity_poly.entity_id
_entity_poly.type
_entity_poly.pdbx_seq_one_letter_code
_entity_poly.pdbx_strand_id
1 'polypeptide(L)'
;MSSASHASESVGLSVSHLVIQYGDITAVDHVSFTAQPGRVTVILGPNGAGKTSTIEACEGFLAPTAGSVQVLGLNPYLQRKQLNQQMGIMLQEGGIYPSARVGELVRQYCALYGNGVDADELISRVGLESVVTTTYRRLSGGEKQRLSLALALAARPQVIFLDEPTSGIDVNGRDLVRLIIRELRNDGCCVIVATHELDEAERIADDVLIFHRGNIVASGTLDDLRSGREEIRFRSNSHVDLHSLSTTLGLPVERTRLHEFTIAGTSDARVIVQLTDWAKANNVDIGDIGAGSQRLDDVFRRLTAESAS
;
A
#
# COMPACT_ATOMS: atom_id res chain seq x y z
N MET A 1 -4.71 -43.47 15.42
CA MET A 1 -4.98 -42.15 16.06
C MET A 1 -3.92 -41.22 15.55
N SER A 2 -4.23 -40.53 14.44
CA SER A 2 -3.30 -39.60 13.78
C SER A 2 -3.65 -38.21 14.27
N SER A 3 -2.80 -37.64 15.11
CA SER A 3 -2.86 -36.24 15.54
C SER A 3 -2.35 -35.39 14.39
N ALA A 4 -3.27 -34.81 13.61
CA ALA A 4 -2.95 -33.72 12.70
C ALA A 4 -2.52 -32.52 13.56
N SER A 5 -1.23 -32.28 13.62
CA SER A 5 -0.63 -31.05 14.11
C SER A 5 -1.13 -29.93 13.19
N HIS A 6 -2.07 -29.11 13.67
CA HIS A 6 -2.31 -27.80 13.11
C HIS A 6 -1.04 -26.99 13.37
N ALA A 7 -0.18 -26.87 12.37
CA ALA A 7 0.83 -25.82 12.36
C ALA A 7 0.03 -24.50 12.44
N SER A 8 0.12 -23.81 13.57
CA SER A 8 -0.37 -22.46 13.69
C SER A 8 0.43 -21.65 12.65
N GLU A 9 -0.20 -21.20 11.57
CA GLU A 9 0.41 -20.25 10.66
C GLU A 9 0.89 -19.07 11.50
N SER A 10 2.19 -18.86 11.49
CA SER A 10 2.82 -17.80 12.28
C SER A 10 2.39 -16.46 11.69
N VAL A 11 1.45 -15.79 12.34
CA VAL A 11 0.97 -14.46 11.92
C VAL A 11 2.07 -13.43 12.15
N GLY A 12 2.44 -12.66 11.12
CA GLY A 12 3.45 -11.61 11.23
C GLY A 12 2.98 -10.42 12.06
N LEU A 13 1.73 -9.97 11.80
CA LEU A 13 1.07 -8.88 12.52
C LEU A 13 -0.39 -9.25 12.79
N SER A 14 -0.84 -9.05 14.03
CA SER A 14 -2.25 -9.17 14.42
C SER A 14 -2.70 -7.92 15.16
N VAL A 15 -3.76 -7.31 14.68
CA VAL A 15 -4.42 -6.15 15.27
C VAL A 15 -5.86 -6.53 15.62
N SER A 16 -6.29 -6.30 16.86
CA SER A 16 -7.60 -6.68 17.35
C SER A 16 -8.28 -5.52 18.08
N HIS A 17 -9.40 -5.05 17.49
CA HIS A 17 -10.26 -3.98 18.02
C HIS A 17 -9.47 -2.73 18.44
N LEU A 18 -8.46 -2.36 17.64
CA LEU A 18 -7.57 -1.23 17.90
C LEU A 18 -8.36 0.07 17.95
N VAL A 19 -8.21 0.80 19.04
CA VAL A 19 -8.73 2.17 19.20
C VAL A 19 -7.57 3.09 19.53
N ILE A 20 -7.48 4.22 18.82
CA ILE A 20 -6.50 5.28 19.07
C ILE A 20 -7.24 6.61 19.15
N GLN A 21 -7.05 7.31 20.27
CA GLN A 21 -7.67 8.61 20.55
C GLN A 21 -6.61 9.67 20.88
N TYR A 22 -6.80 10.85 20.34
CA TYR A 22 -6.03 12.06 20.66
C TYR A 22 -7.00 13.11 21.25
N GLY A 23 -7.08 13.18 22.56
CA GLY A 23 -8.11 13.98 23.23
C GLY A 23 -9.52 13.49 22.85
N ASP A 24 -10.31 14.38 22.26
CA ASP A 24 -11.69 14.06 21.84
C ASP A 24 -11.77 13.45 20.42
N ILE A 25 -10.64 13.31 19.72
CA ILE A 25 -10.60 12.82 18.35
C ILE A 25 -10.25 11.33 18.35
N THR A 26 -11.14 10.49 17.83
CA THR A 26 -10.86 9.08 17.55
C THR A 26 -10.23 8.96 16.16
N ALA A 27 -8.92 8.70 16.14
CA ALA A 27 -8.15 8.55 14.91
C ALA A 27 -8.27 7.14 14.31
N VAL A 28 -8.43 6.12 15.15
CA VAL A 28 -8.65 4.72 14.76
C VAL A 28 -9.75 4.15 15.63
N ASP A 29 -10.76 3.53 15.01
CA ASP A 29 -11.96 3.09 15.67
C ASP A 29 -12.22 1.58 15.45
N HIS A 30 -11.94 0.76 16.47
CA HIS A 30 -12.16 -0.69 16.54
C HIS A 30 -11.61 -1.50 15.35
N VAL A 31 -10.45 -1.09 14.80
CA VAL A 31 -9.82 -1.74 13.64
C VAL A 31 -9.26 -3.11 14.00
N SER A 32 -9.57 -4.11 13.16
CA SER A 32 -9.02 -5.48 13.30
C SER A 32 -8.56 -6.02 11.95
N PHE A 33 -7.33 -6.56 11.90
CA PHE A 33 -6.77 -7.21 10.70
C PHE A 33 -5.56 -8.06 11.08
N THR A 34 -5.11 -8.88 10.13
CA THR A 34 -3.85 -9.64 10.22
C THR A 34 -3.02 -9.43 8.97
N ALA A 35 -1.68 -9.50 9.11
CA ALA A 35 -0.76 -9.57 7.98
C ALA A 35 0.14 -10.81 8.12
N GLN A 36 0.36 -11.49 7.00
CA GLN A 36 1.02 -12.78 6.97
C GLN A 36 2.49 -12.66 6.53
N PRO A 37 3.39 -13.52 7.01
CA PRO A 37 4.74 -13.67 6.47
C PRO A 37 4.69 -14.00 4.96
N GLY A 38 5.64 -13.48 4.20
CA GLY A 38 5.72 -13.69 2.76
C GLY A 38 4.61 -13.01 1.95
N ARG A 39 3.94 -12.02 2.53
CA ARG A 39 2.90 -11.22 1.86
C ARG A 39 3.12 -9.72 2.07
N VAL A 40 2.66 -8.95 1.12
CA VAL A 40 2.61 -7.48 1.19
C VAL A 40 1.18 -7.06 1.50
N THR A 41 0.97 -6.54 2.72
CA THR A 41 -0.30 -5.95 3.14
C THR A 41 -0.23 -4.43 2.99
N VAL A 42 -1.07 -3.87 2.13
CA VAL A 42 -1.13 -2.42 1.90
C VAL A 42 -2.28 -1.81 2.69
N ILE A 43 -1.96 -0.82 3.51
CA ILE A 43 -2.91 0.05 4.20
C ILE A 43 -3.13 1.29 3.30
N LEU A 44 -4.26 1.33 2.62
CA LEU A 44 -4.61 2.35 1.64
C LEU A 44 -5.66 3.32 2.19
N GLY A 45 -5.51 4.61 1.94
CA GLY A 45 -6.52 5.59 2.33
C GLY A 45 -6.03 7.03 2.22
N PRO A 46 -6.93 8.03 2.29
CA PRO A 46 -6.55 9.44 2.23
C PRO A 46 -5.76 9.87 3.46
N ASN A 47 -5.17 11.07 3.39
CA ASN A 47 -4.54 11.68 4.55
C ASN A 47 -5.57 11.88 5.67
N GLY A 48 -5.17 11.58 6.92
CA GLY A 48 -6.07 11.65 8.07
C GLY A 48 -7.02 10.45 8.22
N ALA A 49 -6.91 9.39 7.40
CA ALA A 49 -7.76 8.19 7.53
C ALA A 49 -7.40 7.27 8.71
N GLY A 50 -6.31 7.55 9.46
CA GLY A 50 -5.85 6.74 10.59
C GLY A 50 -4.70 5.78 10.27
N LYS A 51 -4.17 5.78 9.04
CA LYS A 51 -3.07 4.89 8.61
C LYS A 51 -1.82 5.02 9.46
N THR A 52 -1.26 6.22 9.56
CA THR A 52 -0.03 6.49 10.32
C THR A 52 -0.21 6.15 11.79
N SER A 53 -1.33 6.54 12.43
CA SER A 53 -1.60 6.17 13.83
C SER A 53 -1.69 4.65 14.03
N THR A 54 -2.27 3.92 13.07
CA THR A 54 -2.31 2.46 13.10
C THR A 54 -0.91 1.87 13.00
N ILE A 55 -0.09 2.37 12.06
CA ILE A 55 1.30 1.92 11.88
C ILE A 55 2.14 2.23 13.12
N GLU A 56 2.08 3.45 13.67
CA GLU A 56 2.79 3.83 14.88
C GLU A 56 2.44 2.94 16.09
N ALA A 57 1.18 2.51 16.20
CA ALA A 57 0.78 1.52 17.22
C ALA A 57 1.39 0.13 16.94
N CYS A 58 1.46 -0.29 15.67
CA CYS A 58 2.09 -1.54 15.27
C CYS A 58 3.62 -1.52 15.46
N GLU A 59 4.24 -0.38 15.28
CA GLU A 59 5.67 -0.15 15.52
C GLU A 59 6.02 -0.02 17.01
N GLY A 60 5.00 0.12 17.88
CA GLY A 60 5.18 0.32 19.31
C GLY A 60 5.63 1.73 19.70
N PHE A 61 5.42 2.72 18.85
CA PHE A 61 5.62 4.14 19.20
C PHE A 61 4.42 4.72 19.94
N LEU A 62 3.23 4.19 19.66
CA LEU A 62 1.98 4.65 20.23
C LEU A 62 1.27 3.54 20.99
N ALA A 63 0.89 3.82 22.24
CA ALA A 63 0.07 2.88 23.02
C ALA A 63 -1.38 2.90 22.54
N PRO A 64 -2.02 1.76 22.26
CA PRO A 64 -3.45 1.70 22.00
C PRO A 64 -4.27 2.28 23.16
N THR A 65 -5.33 3.04 22.85
CA THR A 65 -6.34 3.46 23.85
C THR A 65 -7.17 2.26 24.28
N ALA A 66 -7.51 1.36 23.33
CA ALA A 66 -8.17 0.08 23.56
C ALA A 66 -7.79 -0.92 22.47
N GLY A 67 -8.08 -2.20 22.68
CA GLY A 67 -7.71 -3.27 21.79
C GLY A 67 -6.28 -3.76 22.02
N SER A 68 -5.72 -4.48 21.04
CA SER A 68 -4.38 -5.05 21.14
C SER A 68 -3.68 -5.15 19.80
N VAL A 69 -2.35 -5.06 19.85
CA VAL A 69 -1.46 -5.28 18.71
C VAL A 69 -0.43 -6.33 19.10
N GLN A 70 -0.17 -7.27 18.20
CA GLN A 70 0.90 -8.27 18.33
C GLN A 70 1.70 -8.31 17.01
N VAL A 71 3.02 -8.17 17.13
CA VAL A 71 3.98 -8.33 16.04
C VAL A 71 4.83 -9.54 16.38
N LEU A 72 4.87 -10.56 15.52
CA LEU A 72 5.53 -11.84 15.78
C LEU A 72 5.11 -12.46 17.14
N GLY A 73 3.84 -12.28 17.53
CA GLY A 73 3.30 -12.75 18.81
C GLY A 73 3.67 -11.91 20.05
N LEU A 74 4.39 -10.80 19.87
CA LEU A 74 4.84 -9.92 20.95
C LEU A 74 4.06 -8.58 20.91
N ASN A 75 3.81 -7.99 22.09
CA ASN A 75 3.25 -6.64 22.17
C ASN A 75 4.34 -5.60 21.83
N PRO A 76 4.21 -4.84 20.73
CA PRO A 76 5.27 -3.95 20.27
C PRO A 76 5.55 -2.77 21.22
N TYR A 77 4.55 -2.30 21.95
CA TYR A 77 4.74 -1.23 22.93
C TYR A 77 5.47 -1.68 24.20
N LEU A 78 5.14 -2.87 24.70
CA LEU A 78 5.71 -3.40 25.95
C LEU A 78 7.01 -4.17 25.73
N GLN A 79 7.16 -4.86 24.60
CA GLN A 79 8.26 -5.80 24.32
C GLN A 79 9.15 -5.33 23.16
N ARG A 80 9.24 -4.02 22.95
CA ARG A 80 9.97 -3.39 21.85
C ARG A 80 11.43 -3.85 21.72
N LYS A 81 12.13 -4.04 22.85
CA LYS A 81 13.54 -4.50 22.83
C LYS A 81 13.71 -5.86 22.15
N GLN A 82 12.74 -6.76 22.30
CA GLN A 82 12.77 -8.09 21.67
C GLN A 82 12.46 -8.00 20.17
N LEU A 83 11.60 -7.06 19.76
CA LEU A 83 11.20 -6.85 18.38
C LEU A 83 12.23 -6.09 17.57
N ASN A 84 12.99 -5.17 18.16
CA ASN A 84 13.92 -4.30 17.44
C ASN A 84 14.93 -5.05 16.54
N GLN A 85 15.28 -6.29 16.85
CA GLN A 85 16.20 -7.10 16.04
C GLN A 85 15.51 -7.84 14.88
N GLN A 86 14.19 -7.84 14.86
CA GLN A 86 13.39 -8.62 13.91
C GLN A 86 12.43 -7.73 13.10
N MET A 87 12.38 -6.43 13.43
CA MET A 87 11.43 -5.48 12.86
C MET A 87 12.20 -4.33 12.19
N GLY A 88 11.89 -4.09 10.92
CA GLY A 88 12.36 -2.93 10.17
C GLY A 88 11.30 -1.84 10.20
N ILE A 89 11.72 -0.59 10.40
CA ILE A 89 10.82 0.55 10.38
C ILE A 89 11.41 1.62 9.47
N MET A 90 10.65 2.00 8.44
CA MET A 90 10.96 3.11 7.57
C MET A 90 10.14 4.32 8.01
N LEU A 91 10.75 5.20 8.77
CA LEU A 91 10.09 6.43 9.24
C LEU A 91 9.88 7.42 8.10
N GLN A 92 8.73 8.08 8.09
CA GLN A 92 8.34 9.07 7.09
C GLN A 92 9.25 10.32 7.15
N GLU A 93 9.54 10.83 8.33
CA GLU A 93 10.46 11.96 8.55
C GLU A 93 11.15 11.87 9.92
N GLY A 94 12.33 12.42 10.03
CA GLY A 94 13.05 12.61 11.31
C GLY A 94 13.99 11.47 11.67
N GLY A 95 14.56 11.56 12.88
CA GLY A 95 15.46 10.53 13.46
C GLY A 95 16.89 10.52 12.93
N ILE A 96 17.20 11.26 11.87
CA ILE A 96 18.55 11.31 11.27
C ILE A 96 19.17 12.69 11.45
N TYR A 97 20.38 12.75 12.01
CA TYR A 97 21.12 13.99 12.16
C TYR A 97 21.46 14.59 10.77
N PRO A 98 21.19 15.89 10.54
CA PRO A 98 21.44 16.54 9.24
C PRO A 98 22.88 16.45 8.75
N SER A 99 23.85 16.31 9.65
CA SER A 99 25.30 16.20 9.36
C SER A 99 25.78 14.77 9.16
N ALA A 100 24.96 13.75 9.45
CA ALA A 100 25.35 12.35 9.27
C ALA A 100 25.60 12.05 7.77
N ARG A 101 26.66 11.30 7.48
CA ARG A 101 26.95 10.84 6.11
C ARG A 101 26.29 9.51 5.85
N VAL A 102 25.83 9.30 4.62
CA VAL A 102 25.12 8.08 4.20
C VAL A 102 25.86 6.82 4.60
N GLY A 103 27.13 6.67 4.17
CA GLY A 103 27.89 5.46 4.44
C GLY A 103 28.21 5.23 5.90
N GLU A 104 28.49 6.29 6.67
CA GLU A 104 28.72 6.18 8.12
C GLU A 104 27.47 5.70 8.83
N LEU A 105 26.30 6.23 8.46
CA LEU A 105 25.02 5.90 9.08
C LEU A 105 24.62 4.46 8.78
N VAL A 106 24.71 4.00 7.53
CA VAL A 106 24.38 2.62 7.18
C VAL A 106 25.31 1.63 7.89
N ARG A 107 26.63 1.89 7.91
CA ARG A 107 27.60 1.05 8.65
C ARG A 107 27.30 1.02 10.14
N GLN A 108 26.91 2.16 10.72
CA GLN A 108 26.54 2.23 12.13
C GLN A 108 25.32 1.36 12.45
N TYR A 109 24.28 1.42 11.59
CA TYR A 109 23.07 0.60 11.77
C TYR A 109 23.36 -0.89 11.58
N CYS A 110 24.10 -1.29 10.54
CA CYS A 110 24.52 -2.69 10.36
C CYS A 110 25.32 -3.20 11.56
N ALA A 111 26.24 -2.40 12.11
CA ALA A 111 27.00 -2.74 13.30
C ALA A 111 26.14 -2.86 14.56
N LEU A 112 25.11 -1.99 14.70
CA LEU A 112 24.17 -2.00 15.83
C LEU A 112 23.38 -3.30 15.90
N TYR A 113 22.91 -3.79 14.75
CA TYR A 113 22.15 -5.05 14.66
C TYR A 113 23.06 -6.28 14.77
N GLY A 114 24.29 -6.21 14.32
CA GLY A 114 25.29 -7.29 14.46
C GLY A 114 24.89 -8.61 13.80
N ASN A 115 24.00 -8.56 12.79
CA ASN A 115 23.42 -9.73 12.10
C ASN A 115 24.13 -10.12 10.79
N GLY A 116 25.31 -9.52 10.53
CA GLY A 116 26.15 -9.83 9.38
C GLY A 116 25.72 -9.19 8.06
N VAL A 117 24.80 -8.22 8.07
CA VAL A 117 24.46 -7.44 6.87
C VAL A 117 25.64 -6.57 6.47
N ASP A 118 26.10 -6.72 5.23
CA ASP A 118 27.16 -5.89 4.65
C ASP A 118 26.61 -4.51 4.29
N ALA A 119 27.24 -3.48 4.84
CA ALA A 119 26.77 -2.09 4.65
C ALA A 119 26.98 -1.59 3.22
N ASP A 120 28.05 -1.98 2.56
CA ASP A 120 28.35 -1.51 1.19
C ASP A 120 27.45 -2.23 0.18
N GLU A 121 27.14 -3.51 0.41
CA GLU A 121 26.11 -4.24 -0.35
C GLU A 121 24.73 -3.61 -0.16
N LEU A 122 24.38 -3.24 1.07
CA LEU A 122 23.09 -2.59 1.37
C LEU A 122 22.98 -1.21 0.72
N ILE A 123 24.06 -0.42 0.72
CA ILE A 123 24.12 0.87 0.02
C ILE A 123 23.90 0.70 -1.49
N SER A 124 24.55 -0.31 -2.08
CA SER A 124 24.37 -0.63 -3.50
C SER A 124 22.95 -1.09 -3.81
N ARG A 125 22.38 -1.95 -2.95
CA ARG A 125 21.02 -2.47 -3.10
C ARG A 125 19.97 -1.36 -3.16
N VAL A 126 20.17 -0.23 -2.46
CA VAL A 126 19.26 0.92 -2.48
C VAL A 126 19.69 2.03 -3.43
N GLY A 127 20.77 1.85 -4.22
CA GLY A 127 21.25 2.78 -5.23
C GLY A 127 21.79 4.09 -4.66
N LEU A 128 22.60 4.02 -3.59
CA LEU A 128 23.17 5.19 -2.90
C LEU A 128 24.71 5.29 -3.02
N GLU A 129 25.34 4.51 -3.90
CA GLU A 129 26.80 4.45 -4.05
C GLU A 129 27.40 5.83 -4.39
N SER A 130 26.73 6.60 -5.23
CA SER A 130 27.20 7.92 -5.67
C SER A 130 27.18 8.99 -4.57
N VAL A 131 26.43 8.75 -3.47
CA VAL A 131 26.22 9.71 -2.38
C VAL A 131 26.72 9.24 -1.01
N VAL A 132 27.54 8.18 -0.96
CA VAL A 132 28.06 7.55 0.28
C VAL A 132 28.70 8.56 1.22
N THR A 133 29.43 9.58 0.71
CA THR A 133 30.10 10.62 1.48
C THR A 133 29.24 11.86 1.70
N THR A 134 28.05 11.91 1.10
CA THR A 134 27.13 13.07 1.19
C THR A 134 26.43 13.08 2.54
N THR A 135 26.23 14.27 3.10
CA THR A 135 25.49 14.46 4.34
C THR A 135 23.98 14.40 4.09
N TYR A 136 23.20 13.89 5.06
CA TYR A 136 21.74 13.74 4.98
C TYR A 136 21.01 15.00 4.52
N ARG A 137 21.39 16.19 5.05
CA ARG A 137 20.76 17.47 4.68
C ARG A 137 20.90 17.81 3.19
N ARG A 138 21.90 17.25 2.50
CA ARG A 138 22.20 17.54 1.08
C ARG A 138 21.58 16.52 0.13
N LEU A 139 20.96 15.45 0.65
CA LEU A 139 20.28 14.43 -0.16
C LEU A 139 18.99 15.01 -0.73
N SER A 140 18.66 14.59 -1.94
CA SER A 140 17.32 14.74 -2.53
C SER A 140 16.26 13.98 -1.71
N GLY A 141 14.97 14.28 -1.93
CA GLY A 141 13.87 13.56 -1.28
C GLY A 141 13.95 12.05 -1.52
N GLY A 142 14.16 11.65 -2.78
CA GLY A 142 14.27 10.22 -3.13
C GLY A 142 15.49 9.53 -2.54
N GLU A 143 16.64 10.21 -2.43
CA GLU A 143 17.83 9.65 -1.76
C GLU A 143 17.60 9.49 -0.25
N LYS A 144 16.92 10.43 0.39
CA LYS A 144 16.51 10.31 1.81
C LYS A 144 15.60 9.13 2.03
N GLN A 145 14.64 8.93 1.14
CA GLN A 145 13.69 7.83 1.20
C GLN A 145 14.40 6.48 1.06
N ARG A 146 15.31 6.35 0.06
CA ARG A 146 16.11 5.14 -0.10
C ARG A 146 17.09 4.90 1.05
N LEU A 147 17.62 5.94 1.68
CA LEU A 147 18.42 5.81 2.88
C LEU A 147 17.58 5.29 4.06
N SER A 148 16.37 5.85 4.27
CA SER A 148 15.45 5.36 5.31
C SER A 148 15.11 3.88 5.11
N LEU A 149 14.87 3.46 3.86
CA LEU A 149 14.67 2.06 3.51
C LEU A 149 15.92 1.21 3.85
N ALA A 150 17.13 1.66 3.51
CA ALA A 150 18.36 0.95 3.87
C ALA A 150 18.49 0.73 5.37
N LEU A 151 18.18 1.74 6.18
CA LEU A 151 18.24 1.63 7.64
C LEU A 151 17.22 0.62 8.18
N ALA A 152 16.02 0.57 7.60
CA ALA A 152 15.02 -0.45 7.95
C ALA A 152 15.46 -1.86 7.57
N LEU A 153 16.16 -2.01 6.44
CA LEU A 153 16.70 -3.30 5.96
C LEU A 153 17.91 -3.80 6.76
N ALA A 154 18.65 -2.90 7.41
CA ALA A 154 19.83 -3.27 8.23
C ALA A 154 19.50 -4.25 9.35
N ALA A 155 18.26 -4.29 9.83
CA ALA A 155 17.77 -5.25 10.81
C ALA A 155 17.63 -6.68 10.25
N ARG A 156 17.64 -6.87 8.92
CA ARG A 156 17.27 -8.15 8.27
C ARG A 156 15.89 -8.64 8.77
N PRO A 157 14.85 -7.82 8.59
CA PRO A 157 13.62 -7.95 9.37
C PRO A 157 12.76 -9.15 8.94
N GLN A 158 12.04 -9.73 9.92
CA GLN A 158 10.94 -10.67 9.68
C GLN A 158 9.61 -9.95 9.44
N VAL A 159 9.48 -8.72 9.97
CA VAL A 159 8.35 -7.81 9.72
C VAL A 159 8.91 -6.43 9.41
N ILE A 160 8.42 -5.79 8.36
CA ILE A 160 8.84 -4.43 7.98
C ILE A 160 7.64 -3.52 7.79
N PHE A 161 7.73 -2.31 8.33
CA PHE A 161 6.77 -1.22 8.15
C PHE A 161 7.37 -0.16 7.24
N LEU A 162 6.65 0.18 6.17
CA LEU A 162 7.05 1.13 5.16
C LEU A 162 5.95 2.19 5.01
N ASP A 163 6.18 3.39 5.54
CA ASP A 163 5.23 4.50 5.38
C ASP A 163 5.62 5.36 4.18
N GLU A 164 4.73 5.41 3.18
CA GLU A 164 4.89 6.13 1.90
C GLU A 164 6.24 5.86 1.20
N PRO A 165 6.66 4.59 0.98
CA PRO A 165 8.04 4.26 0.59
C PRO A 165 8.44 4.79 -0.79
N THR A 166 7.50 5.12 -1.66
CA THR A 166 7.72 5.61 -3.03
C THR A 166 7.45 7.11 -3.19
N SER A 167 7.04 7.79 -2.11
CA SER A 167 6.71 9.21 -2.14
C SER A 167 7.95 10.07 -2.44
N GLY A 168 7.80 11.01 -3.38
CA GLY A 168 8.89 11.93 -3.74
C GLY A 168 10.08 11.30 -4.46
N ILE A 169 9.97 10.05 -4.90
CA ILE A 169 10.98 9.32 -5.67
C ILE A 169 10.65 9.39 -7.16
N ASP A 170 11.67 9.47 -8.01
CA ASP A 170 11.53 9.38 -9.47
C ASP A 170 11.15 7.96 -9.92
N VAL A 171 10.79 7.80 -11.19
CA VAL A 171 10.29 6.53 -11.74
C VAL A 171 11.27 5.38 -11.52
N ASN A 172 12.57 5.59 -11.78
CA ASN A 172 13.57 4.55 -11.62
C ASN A 172 13.76 4.14 -10.16
N GLY A 173 13.74 5.11 -9.25
CA GLY A 173 13.81 4.86 -7.82
C GLY A 173 12.57 4.14 -7.27
N ARG A 174 11.38 4.43 -7.80
CA ARG A 174 10.15 3.70 -7.46
C ARG A 174 10.25 2.22 -7.86
N ASP A 175 10.76 1.93 -9.06
CA ASP A 175 10.93 0.55 -9.52
C ASP A 175 11.94 -0.22 -8.65
N LEU A 176 13.01 0.44 -8.20
CA LEU A 176 13.97 -0.15 -7.26
C LEU A 176 13.31 -0.49 -5.90
N VAL A 177 12.53 0.43 -5.35
CA VAL A 177 11.80 0.19 -4.08
C VAL A 177 10.82 -0.97 -4.23
N ARG A 178 10.07 -1.03 -5.33
CA ARG A 178 9.15 -2.15 -5.64
C ARG A 178 9.88 -3.49 -5.75
N LEU A 179 11.06 -3.49 -6.38
CA LEU A 179 11.91 -4.68 -6.47
C LEU A 179 12.29 -5.17 -5.06
N ILE A 180 12.78 -4.27 -4.21
CA ILE A 180 13.15 -4.59 -2.82
C ILE A 180 11.96 -5.13 -2.02
N ILE A 181 10.77 -4.54 -2.16
CA ILE A 181 9.55 -5.04 -1.52
C ILE A 181 9.22 -6.47 -1.96
N ARG A 182 9.35 -6.76 -3.27
CA ARG A 182 9.13 -8.12 -3.80
C ARG A 182 10.16 -9.13 -3.28
N GLU A 183 11.42 -8.73 -3.18
CA GLU A 183 12.48 -9.56 -2.60
C GLU A 183 12.17 -9.90 -1.14
N LEU A 184 11.84 -8.90 -0.32
CA LEU A 184 11.46 -9.10 1.08
C LEU A 184 10.28 -10.07 1.22
N ARG A 185 9.24 -9.89 0.41
CA ARG A 185 8.11 -10.82 0.36
C ARG A 185 8.56 -12.24 0.03
N ASN A 186 9.39 -12.41 -1.00
CA ASN A 186 9.86 -13.73 -1.43
C ASN A 186 10.77 -14.39 -0.38
N ASP A 187 11.48 -13.60 0.41
CA ASP A 187 12.31 -14.05 1.55
C ASP A 187 11.47 -14.40 2.78
N GLY A 188 10.14 -14.30 2.69
CA GLY A 188 9.21 -14.64 3.78
C GLY A 188 8.96 -13.51 4.78
N CYS A 189 9.45 -12.29 4.54
CA CYS A 189 9.18 -11.14 5.39
C CYS A 189 7.69 -10.75 5.32
N CYS A 190 7.08 -10.40 6.44
CA CYS A 190 5.77 -9.77 6.50
C CYS A 190 5.95 -8.28 6.19
N VAL A 191 5.46 -7.84 5.03
CA VAL A 191 5.65 -6.45 4.58
C VAL A 191 4.35 -5.66 4.75
N ILE A 192 4.40 -4.59 5.53
CA ILE A 192 3.29 -3.66 5.72
C ILE A 192 3.65 -2.34 5.06
N VAL A 193 2.82 -1.88 4.15
CA VAL A 193 3.01 -0.62 3.43
C VAL A 193 1.82 0.29 3.66
N ALA A 194 2.03 1.52 4.15
CA ALA A 194 1.00 2.54 4.09
C ALA A 194 1.21 3.43 2.88
N THR A 195 0.14 3.70 2.16
CA THR A 195 0.17 4.66 1.06
C THR A 195 -1.21 5.26 0.80
N HIS A 196 -1.22 6.39 0.12
CA HIS A 196 -2.43 6.99 -0.45
C HIS A 196 -2.46 6.83 -1.99
N GLU A 197 -1.38 6.29 -2.59
CA GLU A 197 -1.27 6.09 -4.04
C GLU A 197 -1.87 4.73 -4.43
N LEU A 198 -3.04 4.76 -5.08
CA LEU A 198 -3.76 3.57 -5.55
C LEU A 198 -2.94 2.74 -6.54
N ASP A 199 -2.26 3.41 -7.48
CA ASP A 199 -1.42 2.75 -8.48
C ASP A 199 -0.25 1.98 -7.85
N GLU A 200 0.31 2.47 -6.73
CA GLU A 200 1.33 1.76 -5.98
C GLU A 200 0.76 0.52 -5.31
N ALA A 201 -0.39 0.66 -4.63
CA ALA A 201 -1.07 -0.47 -4.01
C ALA A 201 -1.34 -1.59 -5.03
N GLU A 202 -1.84 -1.26 -6.22
CA GLU A 202 -2.12 -2.22 -7.29
C GLU A 202 -0.88 -2.98 -7.80
N ARG A 203 0.32 -2.37 -7.69
CA ARG A 203 1.58 -2.94 -8.20
C ARG A 203 2.28 -3.86 -7.23
N ILE A 204 2.06 -3.66 -5.92
CA ILE A 204 2.85 -4.34 -4.88
C ILE A 204 2.02 -5.21 -3.94
N ALA A 205 0.72 -4.94 -3.77
CA ALA A 205 -0.11 -5.58 -2.75
C ALA A 205 -0.46 -7.03 -3.08
N ASP A 206 -0.37 -7.90 -2.10
CA ASP A 206 -1.07 -9.18 -2.04
C ASP A 206 -2.43 -9.00 -1.35
N ASP A 207 -2.45 -8.20 -0.26
CA ASP A 207 -3.66 -7.84 0.49
C ASP A 207 -3.77 -6.33 0.62
N VAL A 208 -5.00 -5.81 0.55
CA VAL A 208 -5.29 -4.37 0.70
C VAL A 208 -6.31 -4.17 1.81
N LEU A 209 -6.02 -3.19 2.68
CA LEU A 209 -6.93 -2.69 3.69
C LEU A 209 -7.28 -1.24 3.33
N ILE A 210 -8.54 -0.97 3.00
CA ILE A 210 -9.01 0.38 2.65
C ILE A 210 -9.46 1.09 3.91
N PHE A 211 -8.73 2.12 4.29
CA PHE A 211 -9.02 2.96 5.46
C PHE A 211 -9.81 4.20 5.07
N HIS A 212 -10.86 4.51 5.83
CA HIS A 212 -11.60 5.75 5.74
C HIS A 212 -12.10 6.18 7.12
N ARG A 213 -11.81 7.42 7.54
CA ARG A 213 -12.25 8.02 8.82
C ARG A 213 -12.03 7.10 10.04
N GLY A 214 -10.84 6.54 10.15
CA GLY A 214 -10.46 5.70 11.29
C GLY A 214 -10.94 4.25 11.24
N ASN A 215 -11.63 3.84 10.18
CA ASN A 215 -12.19 2.49 10.02
C ASN A 215 -11.64 1.78 8.78
N ILE A 216 -11.65 0.44 8.78
CA ILE A 216 -11.46 -0.36 7.58
C ILE A 216 -12.83 -0.51 6.90
N VAL A 217 -12.97 0.08 5.70
CA VAL A 217 -14.21 0.00 4.91
C VAL A 217 -14.23 -1.17 3.94
N ALA A 218 -13.07 -1.71 3.59
CA ALA A 218 -12.94 -2.96 2.83
C ALA A 218 -11.56 -3.58 3.07
N SER A 219 -11.48 -4.91 2.95
CA SER A 219 -10.23 -5.66 3.05
C SER A 219 -10.30 -6.94 2.20
N GLY A 220 -9.17 -7.36 1.65
CA GLY A 220 -9.05 -8.57 0.85
C GLY A 220 -7.90 -8.47 -0.14
N THR A 221 -7.78 -9.47 -1.01
CA THR A 221 -6.86 -9.42 -2.15
C THR A 221 -7.34 -8.38 -3.18
N LEU A 222 -6.46 -7.97 -4.10
CA LEU A 222 -6.87 -7.09 -5.20
C LEU A 222 -8.01 -7.70 -6.03
N ASP A 223 -7.96 -9.01 -6.25
CA ASP A 223 -8.99 -9.74 -7.00
C ASP A 223 -10.31 -9.78 -6.24
N ASP A 224 -10.30 -10.00 -4.92
CA ASP A 224 -11.50 -9.97 -4.09
C ASP A 224 -12.18 -8.60 -4.12
N LEU A 225 -11.38 -7.54 -3.97
CA LEU A 225 -11.90 -6.15 -3.95
C LEU A 225 -12.47 -5.73 -5.30
N ARG A 226 -11.95 -6.27 -6.39
CA ARG A 226 -12.39 -6.03 -7.77
C ARG A 226 -13.47 -7.01 -8.24
N SER A 227 -13.62 -8.15 -7.55
CA SER A 227 -14.52 -9.22 -7.96
C SER A 227 -15.98 -8.79 -7.97
N GLY A 228 -16.75 -9.39 -8.89
CA GLY A 228 -18.19 -9.19 -9.01
C GLY A 228 -18.65 -7.93 -9.76
N ARG A 229 -17.73 -7.12 -10.29
CA ARG A 229 -18.08 -5.96 -11.14
C ARG A 229 -17.14 -5.87 -12.31
N GLU A 230 -17.50 -6.56 -13.37
CA GLU A 230 -16.89 -6.36 -14.68
C GLU A 230 -17.37 -5.06 -15.29
N GLU A 231 -16.50 -4.39 -16.03
CA GLU A 231 -16.82 -3.13 -16.70
C GLU A 231 -16.07 -2.98 -18.00
N ILE A 232 -16.65 -2.24 -18.93
CA ILE A 232 -15.98 -1.76 -20.13
C ILE A 232 -15.76 -0.25 -19.95
N ARG A 233 -14.52 0.18 -20.07
CA ARG A 233 -14.12 1.60 -20.05
C ARG A 233 -13.75 2.04 -21.43
N PHE A 234 -14.10 3.29 -21.77
CA PHE A 234 -13.65 3.93 -22.98
C PHE A 234 -13.46 5.43 -22.78
N ARG A 235 -12.66 6.04 -23.64
CA ARG A 235 -12.46 7.48 -23.68
C ARG A 235 -13.12 8.08 -24.90
N SER A 236 -13.67 9.31 -24.74
CA SER A 236 -14.16 10.11 -25.84
C SER A 236 -13.93 11.59 -25.56
N ASN A 237 -13.40 12.30 -26.56
CA ASN A 237 -13.35 13.76 -26.56
C ASN A 237 -14.63 14.38 -27.14
N SER A 238 -15.50 13.56 -27.77
CA SER A 238 -16.79 13.96 -28.29
C SER A 238 -17.87 13.97 -27.21
N HIS A 239 -18.96 14.66 -27.44
CA HIS A 239 -20.13 14.56 -26.57
C HIS A 239 -20.76 13.16 -26.69
N VAL A 240 -20.87 12.46 -25.58
CA VAL A 240 -21.49 11.12 -25.48
C VAL A 240 -22.88 11.28 -24.89
N ASP A 241 -23.91 10.93 -25.64
CA ASP A 241 -25.28 10.83 -25.11
C ASP A 241 -25.42 9.52 -24.32
N LEU A 242 -25.30 9.64 -22.99
CA LEU A 242 -25.33 8.49 -22.05
C LEU A 242 -26.65 7.75 -22.08
N HIS A 243 -27.78 8.48 -22.31
CA HIS A 243 -29.11 7.87 -22.34
C HIS A 243 -29.27 7.01 -23.59
N SER A 244 -28.93 7.56 -24.76
CA SER A 244 -28.96 6.84 -26.03
C SER A 244 -28.05 5.62 -26.02
N LEU A 245 -26.83 5.76 -25.51
CA LEU A 245 -25.87 4.65 -25.41
C LEU A 245 -26.35 3.56 -24.43
N SER A 246 -26.82 3.95 -23.25
CA SER A 246 -27.35 3.02 -22.25
C SER A 246 -28.55 2.23 -22.77
N THR A 247 -29.46 2.90 -23.50
CA THR A 247 -30.63 2.28 -24.13
C THR A 247 -30.22 1.28 -25.22
N THR A 248 -29.21 1.62 -26.04
CA THR A 248 -28.71 0.76 -27.12
C THR A 248 -28.03 -0.49 -26.57
N LEU A 249 -27.26 -0.37 -25.51
CA LEU A 249 -26.53 -1.48 -24.92
C LEU A 249 -27.37 -2.30 -23.93
N GLY A 250 -28.48 -1.75 -23.41
CA GLY A 250 -29.27 -2.34 -22.35
C GLY A 250 -28.51 -2.40 -20.99
N LEU A 251 -27.48 -1.59 -20.83
CA LEU A 251 -26.57 -1.59 -19.70
C LEU A 251 -26.40 -0.15 -19.15
N PRO A 252 -26.15 0.01 -17.83
CA PRO A 252 -25.88 1.33 -17.27
C PRO A 252 -24.54 1.86 -17.79
N VAL A 253 -24.57 3.12 -18.26
CA VAL A 253 -23.39 3.85 -18.72
C VAL A 253 -23.24 5.11 -17.89
N GLU A 254 -22.05 5.31 -17.31
CA GLU A 254 -21.75 6.44 -16.45
C GLU A 254 -20.50 7.17 -16.94
N ARG A 255 -20.44 8.47 -16.65
CA ARG A 255 -19.22 9.27 -16.84
C ARG A 255 -18.44 9.26 -15.54
N THR A 256 -17.29 8.58 -15.53
CA THR A 256 -16.45 8.42 -14.32
C THR A 256 -15.46 9.57 -14.15
N ARG A 257 -14.92 10.08 -15.27
CA ARG A 257 -13.98 11.23 -15.29
C ARG A 257 -14.24 12.13 -16.51
N LEU A 258 -13.52 13.24 -16.58
CA LEU A 258 -13.50 14.04 -17.79
C LEU A 258 -13.01 13.18 -18.96
N HIS A 259 -13.84 13.04 -20.00
CA HIS A 259 -13.57 12.19 -21.17
C HIS A 259 -13.46 10.67 -20.92
N GLU A 260 -13.80 10.15 -19.75
CA GLU A 260 -13.77 8.73 -19.44
C GLU A 260 -15.17 8.23 -19.03
N PHE A 261 -15.59 7.12 -19.65
CA PHE A 261 -16.91 6.54 -19.50
C PHE A 261 -16.81 5.06 -19.15
N THR A 262 -17.75 4.57 -18.37
CA THR A 262 -17.81 3.18 -17.90
C THR A 262 -19.17 2.57 -18.19
N ILE A 263 -19.17 1.36 -18.77
CA ILE A 263 -20.33 0.49 -18.94
C ILE A 263 -20.21 -0.57 -17.86
N ALA A 264 -21.10 -0.53 -16.88
CA ALA A 264 -21.05 -1.43 -15.72
C ALA A 264 -21.73 -2.78 -16.00
N GLY A 265 -21.21 -3.84 -15.33
CA GLY A 265 -21.85 -5.17 -15.28
C GLY A 265 -21.42 -6.12 -16.37
N THR A 266 -20.42 -5.79 -17.18
CA THR A 266 -19.93 -6.67 -18.25
C THR A 266 -18.51 -6.36 -18.70
N SER A 267 -17.81 -7.41 -19.14
CA SER A 267 -16.55 -7.32 -19.93
C SER A 267 -16.69 -8.02 -21.29
N ASP A 268 -17.93 -8.33 -21.72
CA ASP A 268 -18.21 -9.11 -22.94
C ASP A 268 -17.77 -8.34 -24.20
N ALA A 269 -16.94 -8.97 -25.02
CA ALA A 269 -16.48 -8.45 -26.29
C ALA A 269 -17.62 -8.03 -27.25
N ARG A 270 -18.80 -8.67 -27.15
CA ARG A 270 -19.98 -8.31 -27.95
C ARG A 270 -20.46 -6.88 -27.64
N VAL A 271 -20.37 -6.47 -26.37
CA VAL A 271 -20.73 -5.12 -25.96
C VAL A 271 -19.74 -4.08 -26.51
N ILE A 272 -18.46 -4.44 -26.65
CA ILE A 272 -17.46 -3.57 -27.31
C ILE A 272 -17.82 -3.35 -28.79
N VAL A 273 -18.28 -4.42 -29.47
CA VAL A 273 -18.74 -4.29 -30.87
C VAL A 273 -19.95 -3.36 -30.94
N GLN A 274 -20.97 -3.56 -30.09
CA GLN A 274 -22.15 -2.67 -30.04
C GLN A 274 -21.79 -1.22 -29.72
N LEU A 275 -20.84 -1.00 -28.78
CA LEU A 275 -20.30 0.33 -28.45
C LEU A 275 -19.65 0.99 -29.68
N THR A 276 -18.83 0.25 -30.42
CA THR A 276 -18.15 0.77 -31.62
C THR A 276 -19.14 1.08 -32.77
N ASP A 277 -20.18 0.25 -32.95
CA ASP A 277 -21.21 0.47 -33.94
C ASP A 277 -22.08 1.67 -33.59
N TRP A 278 -22.47 1.83 -32.31
CA TRP A 278 -23.17 3.01 -31.80
C TRP A 278 -22.35 4.29 -32.02
N ALA A 279 -21.06 4.24 -31.69
CA ALA A 279 -20.16 5.39 -31.85
C ALA A 279 -20.05 5.84 -33.30
N LYS A 280 -19.92 4.90 -34.25
CA LYS A 280 -19.93 5.19 -35.70
C LYS A 280 -21.22 5.80 -36.13
N ALA A 281 -22.39 5.27 -35.70
CA ALA A 281 -23.71 5.75 -36.07
C ALA A 281 -23.98 7.17 -35.54
N ASN A 282 -23.39 7.54 -34.40
CA ASN A 282 -23.58 8.85 -33.75
C ASN A 282 -22.42 9.83 -33.98
N ASN A 283 -21.43 9.47 -34.80
CA ASN A 283 -20.28 10.30 -35.13
C ASN A 283 -19.44 10.65 -33.85
N VAL A 284 -19.37 9.73 -32.90
CA VAL A 284 -18.62 9.85 -31.65
C VAL A 284 -17.26 9.16 -31.82
N ASP A 285 -16.18 9.89 -31.54
CA ASP A 285 -14.83 9.34 -31.53
C ASP A 285 -14.56 8.66 -30.18
N ILE A 286 -14.22 7.36 -30.23
CA ILE A 286 -13.89 6.57 -29.04
C ILE A 286 -12.50 5.98 -29.15
N GLY A 287 -11.76 6.04 -28.05
CA GLY A 287 -10.42 5.46 -27.92
C GLY A 287 -10.20 4.79 -26.57
N ASP A 288 -9.04 4.17 -26.38
CA ASP A 288 -8.62 3.56 -25.12
C ASP A 288 -9.69 2.63 -24.51
N ILE A 289 -10.24 1.72 -25.34
CA ILE A 289 -11.24 0.75 -24.85
C ILE A 289 -10.52 -0.31 -24.01
N GLY A 290 -10.94 -0.47 -22.76
CA GLY A 290 -10.50 -1.52 -21.84
C GLY A 290 -11.71 -2.27 -21.28
N ALA A 291 -11.62 -3.61 -21.21
CA ALA A 291 -12.62 -4.46 -20.56
C ALA A 291 -11.95 -5.28 -19.47
N GLY A 292 -12.62 -5.47 -18.34
CA GLY A 292 -12.14 -6.27 -17.24
C GLY A 292 -12.73 -5.87 -15.88
N SER A 293 -12.08 -6.29 -14.81
CA SER A 293 -12.48 -5.96 -13.46
C SER A 293 -12.34 -4.46 -13.16
N GLN A 294 -13.18 -3.98 -12.26
CA GLN A 294 -13.16 -2.58 -11.79
C GLN A 294 -11.77 -2.20 -11.25
N ARG A 295 -11.33 -0.96 -11.49
CA ARG A 295 -10.06 -0.45 -10.91
C ARG A 295 -10.21 -0.22 -9.40
N LEU A 296 -9.12 -0.33 -8.67
CA LEU A 296 -9.12 -0.05 -7.23
C LEU A 296 -9.58 1.39 -6.92
N ASP A 297 -9.29 2.36 -7.81
CA ASP A 297 -9.75 3.76 -7.68
C ASP A 297 -11.30 3.86 -7.66
N ASP A 298 -11.97 3.12 -8.52
CA ASP A 298 -13.44 3.13 -8.59
C ASP A 298 -14.05 2.43 -7.39
N VAL A 299 -13.44 1.32 -6.95
CA VAL A 299 -13.81 0.64 -5.69
C VAL A 299 -13.66 1.61 -4.52
N PHE A 300 -12.51 2.28 -4.42
CA PHE A 300 -12.22 3.23 -3.36
C PHE A 300 -13.23 4.38 -3.31
N ARG A 301 -13.51 5.03 -4.45
CA ARG A 301 -14.48 6.13 -4.54
C ARG A 301 -15.87 5.72 -4.09
N ARG A 302 -16.33 4.56 -4.52
CA ARG A 302 -17.64 4.04 -4.13
C ARG A 302 -17.73 3.84 -2.61
N LEU A 303 -16.76 3.13 -2.01
CA LEU A 303 -16.77 2.82 -0.58
C LEU A 303 -16.66 4.08 0.28
N THR A 304 -15.91 5.08 -0.18
CA THR A 304 -15.79 6.35 0.55
C THR A 304 -17.01 7.26 0.38
N ALA A 305 -17.73 7.18 -0.73
CA ALA A 305 -19.00 7.91 -0.94
C ALA A 305 -20.15 7.29 -0.13
N GLU A 306 -20.27 5.96 -0.07
CA GLU A 306 -21.26 5.24 0.73
C GLU A 306 -21.08 5.50 2.24
N SER A 307 -19.84 5.67 2.71
CA SER A 307 -19.51 5.98 4.11
C SER A 307 -19.79 7.46 4.50
N ALA A 308 -20.18 8.30 3.54
CA ALA A 308 -20.47 9.72 3.76
C ALA A 308 -21.99 10.02 3.86
N SER A 309 -22.83 9.02 3.57
CA SER A 309 -24.31 9.06 3.64
C SER A 309 -24.81 8.52 4.98
#